data_c8426bf5186e98a5afa750187a7f9a5f
#
_entry.id   c8426bf5186e98a5afa750187a7f9a5f
#
_cell.length_a   1.000
_cell.length_b   1.000
_cell.length_c   1.000
_cell.angle_alpha   90.00
_cell.angle_beta   90.00
_cell.angle_gamma   90.00
#
_symmetry.space_group_name_H-M   'P 1'
#
loop_
_entity.id
_entity.type
_entity.pdbx_description
1 polymer ?
#
loop_
_entity_poly.entity_id
_entity_poly.type
_entity_poly.pdbx_seq_one_letter_code
_entity_poly.pdbx_strand_id
1 'polypeptide(L)'
;MISALSGVTPAFGGVPPVSLSVAGAGYALDVLERRVQSDPESLQVAAEYRQQVIAAGAYDRAISLFERLSKRPGAGAHAFVNLALAYVDKVPVSGSIRQALLGRDAIRALSRSIELAPSELAFFVRGLINLYYDRAIFHRTEKGVADLEEARRLTVAAHPNASYMPRILQTLGDGYFRLDQRDKARQTWRDGLALAPDSEPLRQRLTASDEGARSIVAQALNADVRVDTSLHELNLTQATPPTGGLR
;
A
#
# COMPACT_ATOMS: atom_id res chain seq x y z
N MET A 1 -50.25 -34.61 -24.77
CA MET A 1 -49.78 -33.62 -25.79
C MET A 1 -49.12 -32.49 -25.03
N ILE A 2 -47.80 -32.46 -25.04
CA ILE A 2 -47.00 -31.45 -24.33
C ILE A 2 -46.17 -30.77 -25.40
N SER A 3 -46.43 -29.49 -25.63
CA SER A 3 -45.75 -28.68 -26.60
C SER A 3 -44.51 -28.06 -25.94
N ALA A 4 -43.33 -28.30 -26.49
CA ALA A 4 -42.07 -27.73 -26.09
C ALA A 4 -41.91 -26.32 -26.67
N LEU A 5 -41.66 -25.34 -25.82
CA LEU A 5 -41.23 -24.01 -26.22
C LEU A 5 -39.70 -23.92 -26.05
N SER A 6 -39.02 -23.81 -27.19
CA SER A 6 -37.59 -23.58 -27.30
C SER A 6 -37.27 -22.13 -26.93
N GLY A 7 -36.59 -21.94 -25.84
CA GLY A 7 -36.04 -20.64 -25.46
C GLY A 7 -34.67 -20.43 -26.13
N VAL A 8 -34.57 -19.43 -26.99
CA VAL A 8 -33.31 -18.94 -27.57
C VAL A 8 -32.63 -18.04 -26.56
N THR A 9 -31.48 -18.46 -26.04
CA THR A 9 -30.59 -17.63 -25.25
C THR A 9 -29.70 -16.77 -26.16
N PRO A 10 -29.63 -15.44 -26.01
CA PRO A 10 -28.68 -14.65 -26.76
C PRO A 10 -27.26 -14.88 -26.20
N ALA A 11 -26.36 -15.30 -27.09
CA ALA A 11 -24.92 -15.38 -26.78
C ALA A 11 -24.37 -13.97 -26.62
N PHE A 12 -24.05 -13.56 -25.38
CA PHE A 12 -23.21 -12.41 -25.14
C PHE A 12 -21.79 -12.76 -25.58
N GLY A 13 -21.37 -12.16 -26.69
CA GLY A 13 -20.02 -12.21 -27.19
C GLY A 13 -19.06 -11.56 -26.17
N GLY A 14 -18.51 -12.36 -25.26
CA GLY A 14 -17.41 -11.96 -24.43
C GLY A 14 -16.17 -11.75 -25.30
N VAL A 15 -15.68 -10.51 -25.35
CA VAL A 15 -14.37 -10.20 -25.91
C VAL A 15 -13.35 -11.00 -25.08
N PRO A 16 -12.56 -11.90 -25.68
CA PRO A 16 -11.57 -12.65 -24.92
C PRO A 16 -10.56 -11.67 -24.31
N PRO A 17 -10.08 -11.92 -23.06
CA PRO A 17 -9.01 -11.11 -22.48
C PRO A 17 -7.82 -11.15 -23.44
N VAL A 18 -7.32 -9.98 -23.83
CA VAL A 18 -6.13 -9.85 -24.68
C VAL A 18 -4.96 -10.40 -23.86
N SER A 19 -4.62 -11.65 -24.11
CA SER A 19 -3.40 -12.27 -23.59
C SER A 19 -2.23 -11.57 -24.29
N LEU A 20 -1.62 -10.57 -23.63
CA LEU A 20 -0.34 -10.03 -24.08
C LEU A 20 0.64 -11.20 -24.19
N SER A 21 1.23 -11.41 -25.37
CA SER A 21 2.28 -12.41 -25.53
C SER A 21 3.42 -12.06 -24.58
N VAL A 22 4.18 -13.06 -24.13
CA VAL A 22 5.35 -12.87 -23.22
C VAL A 22 6.31 -11.81 -23.75
N ALA A 23 6.48 -11.72 -25.07
CA ALA A 23 7.26 -10.67 -25.73
C ALA A 23 6.62 -9.27 -25.56
N GLY A 24 5.30 -9.15 -25.62
CA GLY A 24 4.60 -7.88 -25.42
C GLY A 24 4.67 -7.39 -23.97
N ALA A 25 4.57 -8.30 -22.99
CA ALA A 25 4.74 -7.97 -21.58
C ALA A 25 6.18 -7.51 -21.26
N GLY A 26 7.18 -8.15 -21.83
CA GLY A 26 8.57 -7.73 -21.71
C GLY A 26 8.82 -6.31 -22.24
N TYR A 27 8.30 -6.00 -23.44
CA TYR A 27 8.42 -4.68 -24.04
C TYR A 27 7.74 -3.59 -23.20
N ALA A 28 6.56 -3.85 -22.64
CA ALA A 28 5.86 -2.92 -21.78
C ALA A 28 6.66 -2.61 -20.50
N LEU A 29 7.28 -3.62 -19.88
CA LEU A 29 8.18 -3.43 -18.75
C LEU A 29 9.40 -2.58 -19.11
N ASP A 30 10.03 -2.81 -20.27
CA ASP A 30 11.19 -2.03 -20.72
C ASP A 30 10.86 -0.54 -20.93
N VAL A 31 9.67 -0.23 -21.44
CA VAL A 31 9.21 1.15 -21.63
C VAL A 31 9.01 1.83 -20.27
N LEU A 32 8.33 1.18 -19.34
CA LEU A 32 8.08 1.73 -18.01
C LEU A 32 9.37 1.86 -17.20
N GLU A 33 10.28 0.90 -17.34
CA GLU A 33 11.60 0.94 -16.68
C GLU A 33 12.41 2.16 -17.11
N ARG A 34 12.40 2.50 -18.41
CA ARG A 34 13.04 3.75 -18.92
C ARG A 34 12.39 5.00 -18.35
N ARG A 35 11.05 5.03 -18.21
CA ARG A 35 10.34 6.15 -17.56
C ARG A 35 10.74 6.30 -16.11
N VAL A 36 10.79 5.20 -15.33
CA VAL A 36 11.27 5.21 -13.95
C VAL A 36 12.73 5.67 -13.85
N GLN A 37 13.60 5.25 -14.78
CA GLN A 37 15.01 5.68 -14.80
C GLN A 37 15.19 7.16 -15.10
N SER A 38 14.29 7.76 -15.89
CA SER A 38 14.31 9.19 -16.20
C SER A 38 13.74 10.05 -15.07
N ASP A 39 12.81 9.51 -14.27
CA ASP A 39 12.22 10.18 -13.11
C ASP A 39 12.10 9.21 -11.93
N PRO A 40 13.20 8.95 -11.20
CA PRO A 40 13.21 8.01 -10.08
C PRO A 40 12.39 8.45 -8.88
N GLU A 41 12.09 9.75 -8.78
CA GLU A 41 11.31 10.34 -7.69
C GLU A 41 9.80 10.30 -7.95
N SER A 42 9.34 9.96 -9.15
CA SER A 42 7.92 9.84 -9.46
C SER A 42 7.32 8.60 -8.81
N LEU A 43 6.49 8.81 -7.80
CA LEU A 43 5.71 7.74 -7.16
C LEU A 43 4.69 7.13 -8.13
N GLN A 44 4.09 7.94 -9.01
CA GLN A 44 3.11 7.50 -9.99
C GLN A 44 3.73 6.57 -11.04
N VAL A 45 4.81 7.01 -11.69
CA VAL A 45 5.47 6.20 -12.73
C VAL A 45 6.02 4.89 -12.14
N ALA A 46 6.55 4.95 -10.92
CA ALA A 46 7.01 3.77 -10.20
C ALA A 46 5.85 2.83 -9.84
N ALA A 47 4.68 3.35 -9.46
CA ALA A 47 3.50 2.54 -9.19
C ALA A 47 3.00 1.84 -10.47
N GLU A 48 2.90 2.55 -11.60
CA GLU A 48 2.56 1.96 -12.91
C GLU A 48 3.50 0.80 -13.25
N TYR A 49 4.81 1.01 -13.10
CA TYR A 49 5.82 -0.03 -13.35
C TYR A 49 5.64 -1.23 -12.41
N ARG A 50 5.48 -1.01 -11.11
CA ARG A 50 5.30 -2.10 -10.13
C ARG A 50 4.02 -2.90 -10.38
N GLN A 51 2.92 -2.27 -10.82
CA GLN A 51 1.70 -3.00 -11.20
C GLN A 51 1.96 -3.97 -12.38
N GLN A 52 2.70 -3.54 -13.41
CA GLN A 52 3.08 -4.44 -14.50
C GLN A 52 4.06 -5.53 -14.05
N VAL A 53 4.98 -5.22 -13.14
CA VAL A 53 5.88 -6.19 -12.52
C VAL A 53 5.10 -7.27 -11.75
N ILE A 54 4.08 -6.87 -10.96
CA ILE A 54 3.21 -7.78 -10.23
C ILE A 54 2.47 -8.72 -11.19
N ALA A 55 1.88 -8.15 -12.25
CA ALA A 55 1.16 -8.92 -13.26
C ALA A 55 2.06 -9.93 -14.00
N ALA A 56 3.33 -9.58 -14.21
CA ALA A 56 4.33 -10.43 -14.87
C ALA A 56 5.10 -11.36 -13.92
N GLY A 57 4.93 -11.24 -12.59
CA GLY A 57 5.73 -11.99 -11.61
C GLY A 57 7.21 -11.58 -11.57
N ALA A 58 7.57 -10.43 -12.14
CA ALA A 58 8.97 -10.01 -12.37
C ALA A 58 9.56 -9.20 -11.17
N TYR A 59 9.22 -9.58 -9.94
CA TYR A 59 9.55 -8.83 -8.72
C TYR A 59 11.04 -8.51 -8.55
N ASP A 60 11.94 -9.47 -8.83
CA ASP A 60 13.38 -9.26 -8.67
C ASP A 60 13.93 -8.22 -9.64
N ARG A 61 13.30 -8.08 -10.80
CA ARG A 61 13.64 -7.04 -11.78
C ARG A 61 13.36 -5.64 -11.20
N ALA A 62 12.20 -5.44 -10.59
CA ALA A 62 11.84 -4.16 -9.94
C ALA A 62 12.76 -3.86 -8.76
N ILE A 63 12.99 -4.83 -7.87
CA ILE A 63 13.90 -4.67 -6.73
C ILE A 63 15.29 -4.23 -7.22
N SER A 64 15.85 -4.96 -8.21
CA SER A 64 17.17 -4.62 -8.77
C SER A 64 17.22 -3.23 -9.40
N LEU A 65 16.14 -2.80 -10.07
CA LEU A 65 16.05 -1.46 -10.62
C LEU A 65 16.09 -0.40 -9.50
N PHE A 66 15.17 -0.50 -8.54
CA PHE A 66 15.07 0.50 -7.47
C PHE A 66 16.29 0.50 -6.53
N GLU A 67 16.95 -0.65 -6.31
CA GLU A 67 18.23 -0.68 -5.62
C GLU A 67 19.33 0.11 -6.34
N ARG A 68 19.41 0.00 -7.67
CA ARG A 68 20.37 0.81 -8.45
C ARG A 68 20.03 2.29 -8.40
N LEU A 69 18.73 2.64 -8.49
CA LEU A 69 18.28 4.03 -8.46
C LEU A 69 18.54 4.68 -7.11
N SER A 70 18.24 3.99 -6.01
CA SER A 70 18.47 4.49 -4.65
C SER A 70 19.96 4.67 -4.29
N LYS A 71 20.87 4.03 -5.04
CA LYS A 71 22.33 4.18 -4.86
C LYS A 71 22.94 5.31 -5.71
N ARG A 72 22.16 5.96 -6.57
CA ARG A 72 22.66 7.08 -7.38
C ARG A 72 23.03 8.27 -6.48
N PRO A 73 24.10 9.02 -6.80
CA PRO A 73 24.35 10.28 -6.15
C PRO A 73 23.13 11.22 -6.29
N GLY A 74 22.68 11.79 -5.17
CA GLY A 74 21.52 12.69 -5.16
C GLY A 74 20.15 11.97 -5.19
N ALA A 75 20.08 10.66 -4.99
CA ALA A 75 18.82 9.95 -4.84
C ALA A 75 17.99 10.58 -3.70
N GLY A 76 16.76 10.99 -4.01
CA GLY A 76 15.86 11.65 -3.08
C GLY A 76 15.02 10.67 -2.26
N ALA A 77 14.12 11.19 -1.44
CA ALA A 77 13.32 10.42 -0.51
C ALA A 77 12.38 9.42 -1.21
N HIS A 78 11.76 9.80 -2.32
CA HIS A 78 10.82 8.95 -3.03
C HIS A 78 11.49 7.75 -3.72
N ALA A 79 12.76 7.86 -4.13
CA ALA A 79 13.50 6.71 -4.66
C ALA A 79 13.57 5.58 -3.62
N PHE A 80 13.74 5.92 -2.33
CA PHE A 80 13.72 4.95 -1.23
C PHE A 80 12.32 4.44 -0.88
N VAL A 81 11.26 5.27 -1.03
CA VAL A 81 9.87 4.79 -0.93
C VAL A 81 9.58 3.77 -2.02
N ASN A 82 9.95 4.07 -3.27
CA ASN A 82 9.74 3.16 -4.40
C ASN A 82 10.47 1.83 -4.22
N LEU A 83 11.71 1.85 -3.69
CA LEU A 83 12.45 0.66 -3.32
C LEU A 83 11.74 -0.16 -2.23
N ALA A 84 11.26 0.50 -1.18
CA ALA A 84 10.54 -0.16 -0.10
C ALA A 84 9.27 -0.85 -0.59
N LEU A 85 8.49 -0.17 -1.44
CA LEU A 85 7.27 -0.72 -2.03
C LEU A 85 7.57 -1.92 -2.96
N ALA A 86 8.68 -1.90 -3.69
CA ALA A 86 9.10 -3.06 -4.50
C ALA A 86 9.45 -4.29 -3.63
N TYR A 87 10.03 -4.10 -2.45
CA TYR A 87 10.21 -5.18 -1.47
C TYR A 87 8.87 -5.70 -0.96
N VAL A 88 7.93 -4.80 -0.61
CA VAL A 88 6.58 -5.15 -0.12
C VAL A 88 5.81 -5.95 -1.17
N ASP A 89 5.87 -5.57 -2.44
CA ASP A 89 5.20 -6.27 -3.54
C ASP A 89 5.58 -7.74 -3.65
N LYS A 90 6.81 -8.09 -3.26
CA LYS A 90 7.32 -9.48 -3.31
C LYS A 90 6.94 -10.30 -2.07
N VAL A 91 6.55 -9.68 -0.97
CA VAL A 91 6.26 -10.37 0.31
C VAL A 91 5.24 -11.51 0.14
N PRO A 92 4.05 -11.31 -0.47
CA PRO A 92 3.00 -12.35 -0.52
C PRO A 92 3.37 -13.61 -1.33
N VAL A 93 4.40 -13.52 -2.19
CA VAL A 93 4.86 -14.63 -3.03
C VAL A 93 6.16 -15.28 -2.50
N SER A 94 6.54 -14.92 -1.27
CA SER A 94 7.79 -15.36 -0.64
C SER A 94 7.50 -16.25 0.57
N GLY A 95 8.40 -17.17 0.89
CA GLY A 95 8.33 -17.94 2.14
C GLY A 95 8.67 -17.07 3.37
N SER A 96 8.25 -17.50 4.56
CA SER A 96 8.29 -16.72 5.81
C SER A 96 9.64 -16.07 6.15
N ILE A 97 10.76 -16.79 5.96
CA ILE A 97 12.10 -16.22 6.19
C ILE A 97 12.37 -15.07 5.21
N ARG A 98 12.02 -15.25 3.93
CA ARG A 98 12.21 -14.22 2.91
C ARG A 98 11.29 -13.02 3.14
N GLN A 99 10.05 -13.24 3.58
CA GLN A 99 9.11 -12.18 3.99
C GLN A 99 9.73 -11.31 5.08
N ALA A 100 10.30 -11.91 6.14
CA ALA A 100 10.95 -11.18 7.23
C ALA A 100 12.15 -10.34 6.73
N LEU A 101 12.96 -10.89 5.81
CA LEU A 101 14.09 -10.16 5.22
C LEU A 101 13.63 -9.00 4.35
N LEU A 102 12.64 -9.20 3.48
CA LEU A 102 12.04 -8.16 2.63
C LEU A 102 11.43 -7.03 3.47
N GLY A 103 10.69 -7.37 4.52
CA GLY A 103 10.13 -6.37 5.44
C GLY A 103 11.21 -5.56 6.15
N ARG A 104 12.29 -6.20 6.61
CA ARG A 104 13.44 -5.51 7.21
C ARG A 104 14.10 -4.55 6.22
N ASP A 105 14.29 -4.98 4.97
CA ASP A 105 14.95 -4.16 3.95
C ASP A 105 14.05 -3.00 3.50
N ALA A 106 12.72 -3.21 3.44
CA ALA A 106 11.73 -2.15 3.23
C ALA A 106 11.74 -1.10 4.36
N ILE A 107 11.77 -1.53 5.64
CA ILE A 107 11.88 -0.63 6.79
C ILE A 107 13.16 0.21 6.73
N ARG A 108 14.29 -0.40 6.33
CA ARG A 108 15.56 0.33 6.18
C ARG A 108 15.47 1.39 5.08
N ALA A 109 14.88 1.06 3.93
CA ALA A 109 14.69 2.01 2.84
C ALA A 109 13.78 3.17 3.28
N LEU A 110 12.64 2.89 3.93
CA LEU A 110 11.75 3.93 4.46
C LEU A 110 12.39 4.79 5.54
N SER A 111 13.22 4.20 6.41
CA SER A 111 13.98 4.98 7.40
C SER A 111 14.92 5.97 6.70
N ARG A 112 15.58 5.53 5.62
CA ARG A 112 16.42 6.43 4.82
C ARG A 112 15.60 7.52 4.10
N SER A 113 14.42 7.18 3.59
CA SER A 113 13.49 8.18 3.02
C SER A 113 13.13 9.25 4.05
N ILE A 114 12.75 8.84 5.26
CA ILE A 114 12.36 9.75 6.35
C ILE A 114 13.54 10.65 6.80
N GLU A 115 14.76 10.12 6.84
CA GLU A 115 15.96 10.91 7.12
C GLU A 115 16.22 12.01 6.08
N LEU A 116 15.90 11.73 4.80
CA LEU A 116 16.07 12.69 3.71
C LEU A 116 14.96 13.74 3.69
N ALA A 117 13.71 13.29 3.75
CA ALA A 117 12.54 14.14 3.80
C ALA A 117 11.39 13.40 4.51
N PRO A 118 11.04 13.76 5.75
CA PRO A 118 9.90 13.20 6.45
C PRO A 118 8.60 13.42 5.66
N SER A 119 7.85 12.33 5.39
CA SER A 119 6.57 12.39 4.69
C SER A 119 5.55 11.45 5.33
N GLU A 120 4.27 11.83 5.26
CA GLU A 120 3.15 11.03 5.74
C GLU A 120 3.14 9.64 5.11
N LEU A 121 3.46 9.53 3.81
CA LEU A 121 3.52 8.26 3.10
C LEU A 121 4.62 7.34 3.66
N ALA A 122 5.84 7.86 3.85
CA ALA A 122 6.95 7.05 4.34
C ALA A 122 6.68 6.54 5.76
N PHE A 123 6.13 7.37 6.64
CA PHE A 123 5.70 6.97 7.98
C PHE A 123 4.55 5.97 7.93
N PHE A 124 3.52 6.22 7.10
CA PHE A 124 2.39 5.30 6.97
C PHE A 124 2.83 3.90 6.53
N VAL A 125 3.62 3.81 5.45
CA VAL A 125 4.09 2.51 4.93
C VAL A 125 5.01 1.82 5.95
N ARG A 126 5.93 2.54 6.61
CA ARG A 126 6.80 1.94 7.63
C ARG A 126 6.00 1.48 8.85
N GLY A 127 5.04 2.25 9.28
CA GLY A 127 4.11 1.89 10.35
C GLY A 127 3.32 0.63 10.02
N LEU A 128 2.73 0.58 8.82
CA LEU A 128 2.01 -0.58 8.33
C LEU A 128 2.91 -1.84 8.32
N ILE A 129 4.12 -1.77 7.75
CA ILE A 129 5.06 -2.90 7.74
C ILE A 129 5.38 -3.36 9.16
N ASN A 130 5.60 -2.45 10.10
CA ASN A 130 5.85 -2.79 11.50
C ASN A 130 4.67 -3.53 12.14
N LEU A 131 3.43 -3.23 11.74
CA LEU A 131 2.25 -3.95 12.22
C LEU A 131 2.11 -5.37 11.65
N TYR A 132 2.70 -5.68 10.50
CA TYR A 132 2.70 -7.06 9.96
C TYR A 132 3.58 -8.01 10.75
N TYR A 133 4.57 -7.53 11.50
CA TYR A 133 5.38 -8.37 12.36
C TYR A 133 4.58 -8.80 13.59
N ASP A 134 4.74 -10.06 13.96
CA ASP A 134 4.12 -10.60 15.17
C ASP A 134 4.59 -9.83 16.41
N ARG A 135 3.63 -9.39 17.23
CA ARG A 135 3.91 -8.62 18.44
C ARG A 135 4.72 -9.42 19.45
N ALA A 136 4.40 -10.71 19.61
CA ALA A 136 5.01 -11.56 20.63
C ALA A 136 6.48 -11.87 20.34
N ILE A 137 6.86 -11.94 19.03
CA ILE A 137 8.22 -12.32 18.61
C ILE A 137 9.06 -11.07 18.35
N PHE A 138 8.54 -10.09 17.60
CA PHE A 138 9.33 -8.98 17.07
C PHE A 138 9.15 -7.67 17.83
N HIS A 139 8.13 -7.53 18.68
CA HIS A 139 7.84 -6.33 19.48
C HIS A 139 7.84 -5.02 18.67
N ARG A 140 7.28 -5.06 17.45
CA ARG A 140 7.32 -3.91 16.53
C ARG A 140 6.02 -3.12 16.47
N THR A 141 4.96 -3.62 17.12
CA THR A 141 3.62 -2.98 17.08
C THR A 141 3.67 -1.56 17.64
N GLU A 142 4.41 -1.32 18.72
CA GLU A 142 4.59 0.00 19.33
C GLU A 142 5.25 0.98 18.34
N LYS A 143 6.27 0.52 17.61
CA LYS A 143 6.93 1.33 16.56
C LYS A 143 6.00 1.61 15.40
N GLY A 144 5.19 0.62 15.02
CA GLY A 144 4.17 0.77 13.98
C GLY A 144 3.14 1.83 14.35
N VAL A 145 2.63 1.80 15.57
CA VAL A 145 1.70 2.80 16.09
C VAL A 145 2.31 4.18 16.11
N ALA A 146 3.55 4.34 16.61
CA ALA A 146 4.24 5.63 16.62
C ALA A 146 4.43 6.22 15.22
N ASP A 147 4.82 5.40 14.24
CA ASP A 147 4.92 5.82 12.84
C ASP A 147 3.55 6.26 12.28
N LEU A 148 2.47 5.56 12.60
CA LEU A 148 1.12 5.90 12.14
C LEU A 148 0.56 7.15 12.82
N GLU A 149 0.87 7.39 14.09
CA GLU A 149 0.56 8.65 14.76
C GLU A 149 1.26 9.83 14.07
N GLU A 150 2.53 9.66 13.70
CA GLU A 150 3.28 10.69 12.98
C GLU A 150 2.74 10.90 11.55
N ALA A 151 2.40 9.81 10.81
CA ALA A 151 1.74 9.91 9.52
C ALA A 151 0.44 10.73 9.62
N ARG A 152 -0.41 10.44 10.63
CA ARG A 152 -1.63 11.19 10.91
C ARG A 152 -1.34 12.66 11.18
N ARG A 153 -0.36 12.95 12.02
CA ARG A 153 0.03 14.33 12.39
C ARG A 153 0.47 15.13 11.17
N LEU A 154 1.32 14.54 10.32
CA LEU A 154 1.81 15.17 9.08
C LEU A 154 0.67 15.40 8.10
N THR A 155 -0.23 14.40 7.94
CA THR A 155 -1.41 14.53 7.06
C THR A 155 -2.32 15.66 7.51
N VAL A 156 -2.63 15.77 8.81
CA VAL A 156 -3.46 16.87 9.33
C VAL A 156 -2.82 18.23 9.08
N ALA A 157 -1.50 18.31 9.21
CA ALA A 157 -0.77 19.58 9.03
C ALA A 157 -0.70 20.02 7.56
N ALA A 158 -0.48 19.07 6.63
CA ALA A 158 -0.29 19.39 5.22
C ALA A 158 -1.59 19.30 4.40
N HIS A 159 -2.45 18.34 4.71
CA HIS A 159 -3.63 17.98 3.94
C HIS A 159 -4.82 17.62 4.85
N PRO A 160 -5.43 18.61 5.56
CA PRO A 160 -6.46 18.35 6.58
C PRO A 160 -7.69 17.59 6.05
N ASN A 161 -7.97 17.70 4.75
CA ASN A 161 -9.09 17.03 4.07
C ASN A 161 -8.64 15.86 3.18
N ALA A 162 -7.49 15.23 3.49
CA ALA A 162 -6.99 14.14 2.70
C ALA A 162 -7.95 12.95 2.65
N SER A 163 -8.30 12.50 1.44
CA SER A 163 -9.22 11.38 1.20
C SER A 163 -8.70 10.06 1.79
N TYR A 164 -7.40 9.94 2.01
CA TYR A 164 -6.76 8.75 2.59
C TYR A 164 -6.68 8.76 4.13
N MET A 165 -7.09 9.85 4.80
CA MET A 165 -7.11 9.91 6.27
C MET A 165 -7.89 8.75 6.92
N PRO A 166 -9.06 8.32 6.41
CA PRO A 166 -9.76 7.15 6.95
C PRO A 166 -8.91 5.88 6.93
N ARG A 167 -8.06 5.70 5.93
CA ARG A 167 -7.15 4.56 5.84
C ARG A 167 -6.05 4.60 6.91
N ILE A 168 -5.48 5.78 7.15
CA ILE A 168 -4.53 5.98 8.26
C ILE A 168 -5.20 5.65 9.59
N LEU A 169 -6.40 6.17 9.85
CA LEU A 169 -7.13 5.96 11.09
C LEU A 169 -7.54 4.48 11.25
N GLN A 170 -7.95 3.80 10.19
CA GLN A 170 -8.23 2.36 10.23
C GLN A 170 -7.00 1.58 10.69
N THR A 171 -5.85 1.83 10.05
CA THR A 171 -4.60 1.11 10.34
C THR A 171 -4.07 1.44 11.73
N LEU A 172 -4.17 2.70 12.15
CA LEU A 172 -3.78 3.14 13.50
C LEU A 172 -4.65 2.49 14.57
N GLY A 173 -5.97 2.42 14.34
CA GLY A 173 -6.89 1.71 15.23
C GLY A 173 -6.56 0.21 15.34
N ASP A 174 -6.19 -0.43 14.23
CA ASP A 174 -5.73 -1.83 14.22
C ASP A 174 -4.45 -2.01 15.07
N GLY A 175 -3.53 -1.04 14.99
CA GLY A 175 -2.33 -1.00 15.83
C GLY A 175 -2.66 -0.87 17.32
N TYR A 176 -3.53 0.06 17.70
CA TYR A 176 -3.98 0.20 19.09
C TYR A 176 -4.68 -1.05 19.60
N PHE A 177 -5.51 -1.68 18.75
CA PHE A 177 -6.18 -2.92 19.11
C PHE A 177 -5.18 -4.06 19.41
N ARG A 178 -4.11 -4.17 18.63
CA ARG A 178 -3.01 -5.11 18.90
C ARG A 178 -2.25 -4.83 20.20
N LEU A 179 -2.23 -3.58 20.64
CA LEU A 179 -1.66 -3.17 21.93
C LEU A 179 -2.62 -3.33 23.11
N ASP A 180 -3.79 -3.97 22.90
CA ASP A 180 -4.87 -4.09 23.87
C ASP A 180 -5.46 -2.74 24.35
N GLN A 181 -5.20 -1.65 23.62
CA GLN A 181 -5.76 -0.31 23.84
C GLN A 181 -7.13 -0.19 23.17
N ARG A 182 -8.11 -0.99 23.61
CA ARG A 182 -9.39 -1.20 22.91
C ARG A 182 -10.22 0.06 22.76
N ASP A 183 -10.32 0.87 23.81
CA ASP A 183 -11.10 2.11 23.75
C ASP A 183 -10.50 3.09 22.74
N LYS A 184 -9.18 3.21 22.74
CA LYS A 184 -8.44 4.06 21.79
C LYS A 184 -8.60 3.54 20.37
N ALA A 185 -8.55 2.23 20.15
CA ALA A 185 -8.79 1.59 18.87
C ALA A 185 -10.19 1.91 18.33
N ARG A 186 -11.23 1.67 19.18
CA ARG A 186 -12.62 1.93 18.80
C ARG A 186 -12.89 3.41 18.54
N GLN A 187 -12.29 4.32 19.31
CA GLN A 187 -12.42 5.75 19.05
C GLN A 187 -11.77 6.10 17.71
N THR A 188 -10.56 5.62 17.44
CA THR A 188 -9.84 5.89 16.19
C THR A 188 -10.61 5.36 14.96
N TRP A 189 -11.24 4.17 15.06
CA TRP A 189 -12.09 3.64 13.99
C TRP A 189 -13.38 4.49 13.81
N ARG A 190 -13.99 5.03 14.90
CA ARG A 190 -15.14 5.94 14.79
C ARG A 190 -14.75 7.24 14.08
N ASP A 191 -13.59 7.80 14.42
CA ASP A 191 -13.07 9.00 13.78
C ASP A 191 -12.86 8.77 12.28
N GLY A 192 -12.33 7.60 11.91
CA GLY A 192 -12.18 7.18 10.51
C GLY A 192 -13.52 7.02 9.80
N LEU A 193 -14.51 6.38 10.45
CA LEU A 193 -15.84 6.19 9.89
C LEU A 193 -16.60 7.51 9.73
N ALA A 194 -16.38 8.48 10.61
CA ALA A 194 -16.97 9.82 10.47
C ALA A 194 -16.48 10.53 9.20
N LEU A 195 -15.23 10.28 8.76
CA LEU A 195 -14.68 10.82 7.52
C LEU A 195 -15.07 10.00 6.28
N ALA A 196 -15.38 8.72 6.44
CA ALA A 196 -15.79 7.81 5.37
C ALA A 196 -17.00 6.96 5.82
N PRO A 197 -18.22 7.53 5.84
CA PRO A 197 -19.41 6.86 6.38
C PRO A 197 -19.75 5.52 5.69
N ASP A 198 -19.36 5.37 4.43
CA ASP A 198 -19.60 4.18 3.64
C ASP A 198 -18.49 3.11 3.76
N SER A 199 -17.48 3.33 4.59
CA SER A 199 -16.38 2.39 4.77
C SER A 199 -16.84 1.11 5.49
N GLU A 200 -17.05 0.05 4.72
CA GLU A 200 -17.39 -1.26 5.25
C GLU A 200 -16.29 -1.84 6.17
N PRO A 201 -14.99 -1.72 5.84
CA PRO A 201 -13.93 -2.18 6.73
C PRO A 201 -13.93 -1.53 8.12
N LEU A 202 -14.24 -0.24 8.23
CA LEU A 202 -14.34 0.46 9.52
C LEU A 202 -15.61 0.07 10.26
N ARG A 203 -16.74 -0.08 9.56
CA ARG A 203 -18.01 -0.52 10.14
C ARG A 203 -17.89 -1.92 10.76
N GLN A 204 -17.28 -2.86 10.05
CA GLN A 204 -17.06 -4.22 10.56
C GLN A 204 -16.26 -4.24 11.86
N ARG A 205 -15.19 -3.43 11.98
CA ARG A 205 -14.39 -3.32 13.21
C ARG A 205 -15.18 -2.78 14.39
N LEU A 206 -16.09 -1.85 14.14
CA LEU A 206 -16.88 -1.21 15.19
C LEU A 206 -18.06 -2.06 15.66
N THR A 207 -18.67 -2.85 14.76
CA THR A 207 -19.84 -3.69 15.07
C THR A 207 -19.45 -5.08 15.61
N ALA A 208 -18.22 -5.51 15.36
CA ALA A 208 -17.74 -6.80 15.84
C ALA A 208 -17.56 -6.84 17.37
N SER A 209 -17.75 -8.02 17.95
CA SER A 209 -17.25 -8.32 19.29
C SER A 209 -15.72 -8.19 19.35
N ASP A 210 -15.15 -8.17 20.55
CA ASP A 210 -13.68 -8.11 20.68
C ASP A 210 -12.96 -9.29 20.01
N GLU A 211 -13.56 -10.47 20.02
CA GLU A 211 -13.03 -11.65 19.33
C GLU A 211 -13.16 -11.51 17.81
N GLY A 212 -14.30 -11.03 17.33
CA GLY A 212 -14.52 -10.72 15.91
C GLY A 212 -13.55 -9.66 15.41
N ALA A 213 -13.37 -8.58 16.17
CA ALA A 213 -12.40 -7.53 15.84
C ALA A 213 -10.96 -8.07 15.81
N ARG A 214 -10.59 -8.97 16.74
CA ARG A 214 -9.28 -9.63 16.73
C ARG A 214 -9.07 -10.43 15.44
N SER A 215 -10.07 -11.18 15.00
CA SER A 215 -10.01 -11.94 13.75
C SER A 215 -9.87 -11.02 12.53
N ILE A 216 -10.67 -9.94 12.46
CA ILE A 216 -10.61 -8.95 11.39
C ILE A 216 -9.23 -8.30 11.31
N VAL A 217 -8.69 -7.83 12.44
CA VAL A 217 -7.37 -7.20 12.51
C VAL A 217 -6.25 -8.18 12.14
N ALA A 218 -6.34 -9.43 12.63
CA ALA A 218 -5.35 -10.46 12.28
C ALA A 218 -5.35 -10.75 10.78
N GLN A 219 -6.52 -10.84 10.16
CA GLN A 219 -6.64 -11.05 8.72
C GLN A 219 -6.14 -9.84 7.91
N ALA A 220 -6.48 -8.63 8.32
CA ALA A 220 -6.04 -7.39 7.66
C ALA A 220 -4.52 -7.17 7.72
N LEU A 221 -3.87 -7.73 8.74
CA LEU A 221 -2.42 -7.63 8.96
C LEU A 221 -1.68 -8.95 8.67
N ASN A 222 -2.22 -9.78 7.78
CA ASN A 222 -1.59 -11.01 7.35
C ASN A 222 -0.64 -10.74 6.16
N ALA A 223 0.64 -11.11 6.32
CA ALA A 223 1.68 -10.90 5.31
C ALA A 223 1.48 -11.71 4.01
N ASP A 224 0.67 -12.78 4.05
CA ASP A 224 0.32 -13.57 2.87
C ASP A 224 -0.75 -12.90 2.00
N VAL A 225 -1.42 -11.87 2.53
CA VAL A 225 -2.41 -11.08 1.80
C VAL A 225 -1.71 -9.91 1.11
N ARG A 226 -1.98 -9.74 -0.20
CA ARG A 226 -1.42 -8.63 -0.96
C ARG A 226 -2.04 -7.31 -0.50
N VAL A 227 -1.19 -6.38 -0.10
CA VAL A 227 -1.58 -4.99 0.14
C VAL A 227 -1.61 -4.25 -1.19
N ASP A 228 -2.56 -3.35 -1.37
CA ASP A 228 -2.53 -2.43 -2.51
C ASP A 228 -1.39 -1.42 -2.34
N THR A 229 -0.39 -1.54 -3.19
CA THR A 229 0.78 -0.66 -3.26
C THR A 229 0.72 0.28 -4.46
N SER A 230 -0.43 0.34 -5.16
CA SER A 230 -0.63 1.25 -6.30
C SER A 230 -0.65 2.72 -5.90
N LEU A 231 -0.86 3.00 -4.60
CA LEU A 231 -1.01 4.34 -4.03
C LEU A 231 -2.25 5.10 -4.52
N HIS A 232 -3.16 4.46 -5.25
CA HIS A 232 -4.39 5.10 -5.73
C HIS A 232 -5.27 5.60 -4.58
N GLU A 233 -5.39 4.82 -3.50
CA GLU A 233 -6.17 5.22 -2.32
C GLU A 233 -5.55 6.44 -1.59
N LEU A 234 -4.25 6.65 -1.73
CA LEU A 234 -3.55 7.76 -1.09
C LEU A 234 -3.62 9.05 -1.91
N ASN A 235 -4.20 8.99 -3.12
CA ASN A 235 -4.41 10.13 -4.03
C ASN A 235 -3.19 11.07 -4.18
N LEU A 236 -1.99 10.52 -3.99
CA LEU A 236 -0.72 11.24 -4.04
C LEU A 236 -0.34 11.68 -5.46
N THR A 237 -1.17 11.32 -6.45
CA THR A 237 -0.95 11.63 -7.86
C THR A 237 -1.53 13.01 -8.27
N GLN A 238 -2.22 13.73 -7.36
CA GLN A 238 -2.86 15.01 -7.68
C GLN A 238 -2.31 16.22 -6.89
N ALA A 239 -1.13 16.15 -6.33
CA ALA A 239 -0.45 17.36 -5.89
C ALA A 239 0.02 18.14 -7.13
N THR A 240 -0.90 18.89 -7.75
CA THR A 240 -0.53 19.96 -8.66
C THR A 240 0.37 20.92 -7.86
N PRO A 241 1.59 21.21 -8.31
CA PRO A 241 2.40 22.21 -7.63
C PRO A 241 1.64 23.52 -7.62
N PRO A 242 1.71 24.32 -6.53
CA PRO A 242 1.08 25.63 -6.50
C PRO A 242 1.63 26.42 -7.67
N THR A 243 0.75 26.79 -8.60
CA THR A 243 1.05 27.75 -9.66
C THR A 243 1.45 29.05 -8.95
N GLY A 244 2.77 29.27 -8.83
CA GLY A 244 3.34 30.51 -8.35
C GLY A 244 2.89 31.63 -9.27
N GLY A 245 1.89 32.37 -8.82
CA GLY A 245 1.53 33.64 -9.43
C GLY A 245 2.69 34.62 -9.26
N LEU A 246 3.41 34.84 -10.32
CA LEU A 246 4.23 36.03 -10.50
C LEU A 246 3.27 37.24 -10.50
N ARG A 247 3.38 38.05 -9.46
CA ARG A 247 3.08 39.48 -9.52
C ARG A 247 4.18 40.24 -8.80
#